data_24db462abb2c776faeabd763f57d14f2
#
_entry.id   24db462abb2c776faeabd763f57d14f2
#
_cell.length_a   1.000
_cell.length_b   1.000
_cell.length_c   1.000
_cell.angle_alpha   90.00
_cell.angle_beta   90.00
_cell.angle_gamma   90.00
#
_symmetry.space_group_name_H-M   'P 1'
#
loop_
_entity.id
_entity.type
_entity.pdbx_description
1 polymer ?
#
loop_
_entity_poly.entity_id
_entity_poly.type
_entity_poly.pdbx_seq_one_letter_code
_entity_poly.pdbx_strand_id
1 'polypeptide(L)'
;MLITKPDFYDSFKCRAGECTDSCCIGWEIDIDDETMRKYENENDSLSIKLNRFTDREEQCFILTEDDRCPFLKSDGLCELILTKGEDMLCEICREHPRFYARYGDFYDMGEGLCCEEAASLLFLNTSPLKLITEAESRDDAAYFDDGLIDPETLYMLRQNTLHMLCDRTQTLRDRIHSIFENLLLKQYGKINFAFPIEDEFYDILIKASKKTEAYDADFTHLLKCLCENKAEALFSRKTFISYLGERTADYEKLLSYLVFRHFPKAVYDGDALGKFCFCVGVTAITFYADVLLFAERGKFDLDDRINSVKYLSKQFEYSDENPEILSEELKKRISRI
;
A
#
# COMPACT_ATOMS: atom_id res chain seq x y z
N MET A 1 17.76 10.22 15.60
CA MET A 1 16.72 9.81 14.66
C MET A 1 15.82 8.77 15.35
N LEU A 2 14.51 8.81 15.16
CA LEU A 2 13.56 7.82 15.64
C LEU A 2 13.15 6.88 14.48
N ILE A 3 13.46 5.60 14.61
CA ILE A 3 13.12 4.58 13.62
C ILE A 3 11.84 3.91 14.05
N THR A 4 10.81 3.89 13.19
CA THR A 4 9.53 3.23 13.46
C THR A 4 9.27 2.15 12.41
N LYS A 5 8.91 0.95 12.87
CA LYS A 5 8.59 -0.20 12.02
C LYS A 5 7.45 -1.04 12.62
N PRO A 6 6.70 -1.82 11.82
CA PRO A 6 5.78 -2.84 12.33
C PRO A 6 6.54 -3.89 13.15
N ASP A 7 5.88 -4.45 14.16
CA ASP A 7 6.50 -5.48 15.03
C ASP A 7 6.85 -6.79 14.31
N PHE A 8 6.26 -7.00 13.13
CA PHE A 8 6.55 -8.15 12.27
C PHE A 8 7.64 -7.90 11.22
N TYR A 9 8.16 -6.67 11.08
CA TYR A 9 9.12 -6.28 10.04
C TYR A 9 10.34 -7.22 9.96
N ASP A 10 10.94 -7.53 11.11
CA ASP A 10 12.13 -8.40 11.18
C ASP A 10 11.78 -9.89 10.94
N SER A 11 10.50 -10.24 10.90
CA SER A 11 10.02 -11.60 10.62
C SER A 11 9.83 -11.87 9.14
N PHE A 12 9.91 -10.82 8.30
CA PHE A 12 9.71 -10.94 6.86
C PHE A 12 10.77 -11.85 6.21
N LYS A 13 10.29 -12.82 5.44
CA LYS A 13 11.13 -13.70 4.61
C LYS A 13 10.43 -13.92 3.27
N CYS A 14 11.11 -13.60 2.18
CA CYS A 14 10.57 -13.84 0.84
C CYS A 14 10.22 -15.32 0.65
N ARG A 15 9.02 -15.60 0.15
CA ARG A 15 8.55 -16.96 -0.20
C ARG A 15 9.13 -17.48 -1.51
N ALA A 16 9.78 -16.63 -2.28
CA ALA A 16 10.35 -16.97 -3.58
C ALA A 16 9.32 -17.69 -4.49
N GLY A 17 9.62 -18.89 -4.98
CA GLY A 17 8.75 -19.66 -5.86
C GLY A 17 7.46 -20.20 -5.21
N GLU A 18 7.26 -20.04 -3.90
CA GLU A 18 6.03 -20.43 -3.21
C GLU A 18 4.93 -19.36 -3.24
N CYS A 19 5.25 -18.14 -3.73
CA CYS A 19 4.25 -17.10 -3.93
C CYS A 19 3.23 -17.50 -5.00
N THR A 20 1.95 -17.18 -4.77
CA THR A 20 0.89 -17.33 -5.77
C THR A 20 0.95 -16.29 -6.87
N ASP A 21 1.76 -15.25 -6.67
CA ASP A 21 2.02 -14.14 -7.57
C ASP A 21 3.53 -13.84 -7.60
N SER A 22 3.98 -12.96 -8.49
CA SER A 22 5.40 -12.62 -8.61
C SER A 22 5.63 -11.10 -8.60
N CYS A 23 6.56 -10.66 -7.77
CA CYS A 23 7.07 -9.30 -7.80
C CYS A 23 7.96 -8.98 -9.02
N CYS A 24 8.19 -9.95 -9.90
CA CYS A 24 8.92 -9.79 -11.14
C CYS A 24 7.99 -9.61 -12.37
N ILE A 25 6.74 -9.17 -12.16
CA ILE A 25 5.73 -9.01 -13.20
C ILE A 25 4.97 -7.71 -12.99
N GLY A 26 4.75 -6.97 -14.09
CA GLY A 26 3.82 -5.84 -14.15
C GLY A 26 4.38 -4.50 -13.66
N TRP A 27 5.70 -4.33 -13.59
CA TRP A 27 6.33 -3.04 -13.27
C TRP A 27 7.76 -2.96 -13.78
N GLU A 28 8.23 -1.76 -14.05
CA GLU A 28 9.60 -1.50 -14.48
C GLU A 28 10.59 -1.77 -13.34
N ILE A 29 11.69 -2.43 -13.67
CA ILE A 29 12.72 -2.82 -12.71
C ILE A 29 13.99 -2.02 -12.99
N ASP A 30 14.20 -0.98 -12.19
CA ASP A 30 15.37 -0.12 -12.27
C ASP A 30 16.65 -0.86 -11.85
N ILE A 31 17.75 -0.50 -12.48
CA ILE A 31 19.07 -1.05 -12.20
C ILE A 31 19.97 0.07 -11.69
N ASP A 32 20.33 0.00 -10.44
CA ASP A 32 21.25 0.97 -9.83
C ASP A 32 22.66 0.93 -10.46
N ASP A 33 23.39 2.05 -10.37
CA ASP A 33 24.71 2.23 -10.97
C ASP A 33 25.74 1.16 -10.56
N GLU A 34 25.67 0.67 -9.32
CA GLU A 34 26.61 -0.35 -8.84
C GLU A 34 26.31 -1.69 -9.50
N THR A 35 25.04 -2.05 -9.56
CA THR A 35 24.59 -3.29 -10.21
C THR A 35 24.81 -3.23 -11.72
N MET A 36 24.60 -2.07 -12.36
CA MET A 36 24.90 -1.89 -13.79
C MET A 36 26.37 -2.18 -14.09
N ARG A 37 27.30 -1.65 -13.27
CA ARG A 37 28.74 -1.94 -13.42
C ARG A 37 29.06 -3.42 -13.21
N LYS A 38 28.38 -4.12 -12.30
CA LYS A 38 28.53 -5.58 -12.12
C LYS A 38 28.11 -6.32 -13.38
N TYR A 39 26.95 -5.95 -13.98
CA TYR A 39 26.44 -6.58 -15.20
C TYR A 39 27.36 -6.35 -16.41
N GLU A 40 27.95 -5.19 -16.54
CA GLU A 40 28.92 -4.86 -17.60
C GLU A 40 30.23 -5.66 -17.51
N ASN A 41 30.63 -6.04 -16.31
CA ASN A 41 31.84 -6.82 -16.07
C ASN A 41 31.63 -8.34 -16.14
N GLU A 42 30.37 -8.81 -16.30
CA GLU A 42 30.09 -10.23 -16.47
C GLU A 42 30.59 -10.74 -17.84
N ASN A 43 31.28 -11.89 -17.86
CA ASN A 43 31.90 -12.45 -19.05
C ASN A 43 31.55 -13.91 -19.30
N ASP A 44 30.48 -14.41 -18.68
CA ASP A 44 30.00 -15.78 -18.84
C ASP A 44 28.70 -15.86 -19.67
N SER A 45 28.01 -17.00 -19.64
CA SER A 45 26.76 -17.20 -20.38
C SER A 45 25.65 -16.23 -19.95
N LEU A 46 25.67 -15.72 -18.72
CA LEU A 46 24.71 -14.76 -18.19
C LEU A 46 24.88 -13.38 -18.86
N SER A 47 26.13 -13.00 -19.20
CA SER A 47 26.44 -11.72 -19.86
C SER A 47 25.66 -11.51 -21.17
N ILE A 48 25.43 -12.58 -21.94
CA ILE A 48 24.68 -12.50 -23.20
C ILE A 48 23.24 -12.09 -22.91
N LYS A 49 22.63 -12.67 -21.89
CA LYS A 49 21.25 -12.37 -21.49
C LYS A 49 21.12 -10.99 -20.86
N LEU A 50 22.05 -10.61 -19.98
CA LEU A 50 22.15 -9.29 -19.39
C LEU A 50 22.26 -8.22 -20.49
N ASN A 51 23.19 -8.36 -21.44
CA ASN A 51 23.34 -7.41 -22.54
C ASN A 51 22.12 -7.28 -23.44
N ARG A 52 21.31 -8.34 -23.58
CA ARG A 52 20.10 -8.34 -24.40
C ARG A 52 18.92 -7.68 -23.73
N PHE A 53 18.79 -7.84 -22.41
CA PHE A 53 17.59 -7.47 -21.66
C PHE A 53 17.82 -6.33 -20.66
N THR A 54 18.94 -5.62 -20.77
CA THR A 54 19.22 -4.39 -20.02
C THR A 54 19.16 -3.20 -20.96
N ASP A 55 18.28 -2.25 -20.70
CA ASP A 55 18.33 -0.93 -21.29
C ASP A 55 19.33 -0.09 -20.49
N ARG A 56 20.41 0.33 -21.15
CA ARG A 56 21.49 1.08 -20.50
C ARG A 56 21.25 2.57 -20.46
N GLU A 57 20.36 3.08 -21.32
CA GLU A 57 20.00 4.50 -21.36
C GLU A 57 18.99 4.79 -20.27
N GLU A 58 17.98 3.94 -20.14
CA GLU A 58 16.94 4.05 -19.12
C GLU A 58 17.32 3.35 -17.80
N GLN A 59 18.43 2.61 -17.77
CA GLN A 59 18.91 1.84 -16.60
C GLN A 59 17.85 0.89 -15.99
N CYS A 60 17.17 0.12 -16.84
CA CYS A 60 16.13 -0.81 -16.41
C CYS A 60 16.22 -2.16 -17.15
N PHE A 61 15.49 -3.17 -16.69
CA PHE A 61 15.31 -4.40 -17.45
C PHE A 61 14.26 -4.23 -18.53
N ILE A 62 14.57 -4.69 -19.76
CA ILE A 62 13.62 -4.82 -20.86
C ILE A 62 12.71 -6.02 -20.55
N LEU A 63 11.46 -5.75 -20.19
CA LEU A 63 10.48 -6.79 -19.89
C LEU A 63 10.11 -7.60 -21.14
N THR A 64 9.58 -8.81 -20.93
CA THR A 64 9.00 -9.64 -21.99
C THR A 64 7.64 -9.10 -22.41
N GLU A 65 7.05 -9.65 -23.50
CA GLU A 65 5.71 -9.26 -24.00
C GLU A 65 4.58 -9.39 -22.95
N ASP A 66 4.79 -10.23 -21.92
CA ASP A 66 3.84 -10.43 -20.79
C ASP A 66 4.22 -9.58 -19.58
N ASP A 67 4.93 -8.48 -19.73
CA ASP A 67 5.42 -7.61 -18.66
C ASP A 67 6.20 -8.33 -17.55
N ARG A 68 6.90 -9.41 -17.93
CA ARG A 68 7.69 -10.22 -16.99
C ARG A 68 9.16 -9.86 -17.04
N CYS A 69 9.80 -9.89 -15.87
CA CYS A 69 11.26 -9.83 -15.81
C CYS A 69 11.87 -10.96 -16.65
N PRO A 70 12.85 -10.67 -17.53
CA PRO A 70 13.48 -11.68 -18.37
C PRO A 70 14.21 -12.77 -17.56
N PHE A 71 14.59 -12.48 -16.32
CA PHE A 71 15.27 -13.42 -15.41
C PHE A 71 14.33 -14.24 -14.53
N LEU A 72 13.01 -14.02 -14.64
CA LEU A 72 12.01 -14.85 -13.97
C LEU A 72 11.81 -16.15 -14.72
N LYS A 73 12.15 -17.28 -14.09
CA LYS A 73 11.97 -18.62 -14.63
C LYS A 73 10.51 -19.08 -14.52
N SER A 74 10.18 -20.16 -15.23
CA SER A 74 8.84 -20.75 -15.21
C SER A 74 8.44 -21.36 -13.84
N ASP A 75 9.41 -21.66 -13.00
CA ASP A 75 9.24 -22.14 -11.63
C ASP A 75 9.08 -21.02 -10.58
N GLY A 76 9.00 -19.75 -11.02
CA GLY A 76 8.86 -18.59 -10.16
C GLY A 76 10.17 -18.12 -9.49
N LEU A 77 11.31 -18.73 -9.83
CA LEU A 77 12.61 -18.39 -9.25
C LEU A 77 13.39 -17.41 -10.14
N CYS A 78 14.22 -16.58 -9.51
CA CYS A 78 15.08 -15.64 -10.21
C CYS A 78 16.35 -16.34 -10.70
N GLU A 79 16.64 -16.28 -12.01
CA GLU A 79 17.84 -16.86 -12.61
C GLU A 79 19.12 -16.20 -12.11
N LEU A 80 19.10 -14.89 -11.81
CA LEU A 80 20.25 -14.17 -11.27
C LEU A 80 20.66 -14.76 -9.92
N ILE A 81 19.69 -14.96 -9.02
CA ILE A 81 19.94 -15.56 -7.70
C ILE A 81 20.50 -16.99 -7.85
N LEU A 82 19.87 -17.79 -8.69
CA LEU A 82 20.24 -19.20 -8.86
C LEU A 82 21.66 -19.37 -9.47
N THR A 83 22.08 -18.41 -10.30
CA THR A 83 23.34 -18.52 -11.04
C THR A 83 24.51 -17.88 -10.28
N LYS A 84 24.28 -16.76 -9.62
CA LYS A 84 25.33 -15.91 -9.03
C LYS A 84 25.08 -15.52 -7.57
N GLY A 85 23.88 -15.77 -7.04
CA GLY A 85 23.48 -15.35 -5.70
C GLY A 85 22.82 -13.97 -5.66
N GLU A 86 22.44 -13.56 -4.45
CA GLU A 86 21.70 -12.30 -4.19
C GLU A 86 22.52 -11.05 -4.52
N ASP A 87 23.86 -11.13 -4.54
CA ASP A 87 24.75 -10.02 -4.87
C ASP A 87 24.57 -9.49 -6.30
N MET A 88 23.90 -10.26 -7.16
CA MET A 88 23.58 -9.86 -8.53
C MET A 88 22.19 -9.22 -8.66
N LEU A 89 21.45 -9.11 -7.59
CA LEU A 89 20.19 -8.36 -7.61
C LEU A 89 20.46 -6.86 -7.60
N CYS A 90 19.73 -6.12 -8.44
CA CYS A 90 19.66 -4.67 -8.30
C CYS A 90 18.99 -4.29 -6.97
N GLU A 91 19.25 -3.08 -6.51
CA GLU A 91 18.82 -2.62 -5.19
C GLU A 91 17.32 -2.76 -5.02
N ILE A 92 16.52 -2.34 -6.02
CA ILE A 92 15.06 -2.43 -5.97
C ILE A 92 14.56 -3.88 -5.82
N CYS A 93 15.22 -4.86 -6.46
CA CYS A 93 14.87 -6.28 -6.32
C CYS A 93 15.23 -6.84 -4.95
N ARG A 94 16.39 -6.43 -4.40
CA ARG A 94 16.87 -6.89 -3.08
C ARG A 94 16.03 -6.32 -1.95
N GLU A 95 15.63 -5.05 -2.08
CA GLU A 95 14.85 -4.35 -1.07
C GLU A 95 13.35 -4.62 -1.16
N HIS A 96 12.84 -5.03 -2.34
CA HIS A 96 11.41 -5.32 -2.48
C HIS A 96 10.93 -6.38 -1.46
N PRO A 97 9.80 -6.17 -0.80
CA PRO A 97 8.82 -5.08 -0.92
C PRO A 97 9.02 -3.95 0.11
N ARG A 98 10.21 -3.77 0.64
CA ARG A 98 10.48 -2.76 1.67
C ARG A 98 10.29 -1.36 1.15
N PHE A 99 9.78 -0.50 2.01
CA PHE A 99 9.75 0.94 1.78
C PHE A 99 10.38 1.66 2.96
N TYR A 100 10.89 2.84 2.67
CA TYR A 100 11.53 3.71 3.64
C TYR A 100 10.98 5.12 3.48
N ALA A 101 10.68 5.81 4.59
CA ALA A 101 10.24 7.19 4.58
C ALA A 101 10.99 7.98 5.63
N ARG A 102 11.73 9.01 5.19
CA ARG A 102 12.46 9.91 6.08
C ARG A 102 11.82 11.29 6.04
N TYR A 103 11.56 11.86 7.21
CA TYR A 103 11.05 13.23 7.38
C TYR A 103 11.58 13.80 8.71
N GLY A 104 12.45 14.80 8.62
CA GLY A 104 13.19 15.31 9.78
C GLY A 104 13.99 14.22 10.50
N ASP A 105 13.79 14.12 11.80
CA ASP A 105 14.43 13.14 12.67
C ASP A 105 13.68 11.79 12.75
N PHE A 106 12.70 11.57 11.88
CA PHE A 106 11.88 10.35 11.83
C PHE A 106 12.24 9.51 10.60
N TYR A 107 12.28 8.20 10.80
CA TYR A 107 12.55 7.22 9.77
C TYR A 107 11.62 6.03 9.91
N ASP A 108 10.74 5.85 8.96
CA ASP A 108 9.80 4.74 8.94
C ASP A 108 10.28 3.65 7.99
N MET A 109 10.13 2.40 8.41
CA MET A 109 10.47 1.20 7.63
C MET A 109 9.27 0.26 7.62
N GLY A 110 8.91 -0.26 6.45
CA GLY A 110 7.82 -1.22 6.34
C GLY A 110 7.88 -2.01 5.04
N GLU A 111 6.89 -2.86 4.79
CA GLU A 111 6.76 -3.67 3.57
C GLU A 111 5.50 -3.30 2.80
N GLY A 112 5.61 -3.24 1.46
CA GLY A 112 4.47 -3.05 0.57
C GLY A 112 3.49 -4.22 0.63
N LEU A 113 2.20 -3.92 0.77
CA LEU A 113 1.16 -4.95 0.83
C LEU A 113 0.87 -5.62 -0.52
N CYS A 114 1.51 -5.16 -1.59
CA CYS A 114 1.59 -5.87 -2.87
C CYS A 114 2.29 -7.23 -2.76
N CYS A 115 3.07 -7.44 -1.70
CA CYS A 115 3.73 -8.71 -1.39
C CYS A 115 2.83 -9.61 -0.55
N GLU A 116 2.69 -10.86 -0.98
CA GLU A 116 1.87 -11.89 -0.31
C GLU A 116 2.35 -12.17 1.12
N GLU A 117 3.66 -12.24 1.34
CA GLU A 117 4.22 -12.47 2.68
C GLU A 117 3.97 -11.28 3.60
N ALA A 118 4.18 -10.04 3.12
CA ALA A 118 3.91 -8.84 3.91
C ALA A 118 2.44 -8.74 4.32
N ALA A 119 1.51 -9.01 3.38
CA ALA A 119 0.09 -9.06 3.68
C ALA A 119 -0.26 -10.18 4.67
N SER A 120 0.36 -11.36 4.54
CA SER A 120 0.16 -12.48 5.46
C SER A 120 0.60 -12.14 6.89
N LEU A 121 1.76 -11.51 7.04
CA LEU A 121 2.27 -11.06 8.34
C LEU A 121 1.36 -10.01 8.97
N LEU A 122 0.86 -9.05 8.19
CA LEU A 122 -0.09 -8.06 8.68
C LEU A 122 -1.35 -8.72 9.26
N PHE A 123 -1.89 -9.74 8.60
CA PHE A 123 -3.15 -10.39 9.00
C PHE A 123 -2.97 -11.67 9.81
N LEU A 124 -1.77 -11.95 10.33
CA LEU A 124 -1.49 -13.15 11.14
C LEU A 124 -2.43 -13.28 12.36
N ASN A 125 -2.85 -12.16 12.93
CA ASN A 125 -3.78 -12.10 14.06
C ASN A 125 -4.72 -10.88 13.93
N THR A 126 -5.74 -10.81 14.79
CA THR A 126 -6.73 -9.72 14.83
C THR A 126 -6.38 -8.59 15.81
N SER A 127 -5.19 -8.60 16.38
CA SER A 127 -4.72 -7.52 17.27
C SER A 127 -4.54 -6.21 16.49
N PRO A 128 -4.67 -5.04 17.12
CA PRO A 128 -4.33 -3.77 16.49
C PRO A 128 -2.91 -3.78 15.93
N LEU A 129 -2.68 -2.94 14.91
CA LEU A 129 -1.33 -2.72 14.39
C LEU A 129 -0.40 -2.27 15.54
N LYS A 130 0.70 -2.96 15.70
CA LYS A 130 1.72 -2.59 16.65
C LYS A 130 2.97 -2.09 15.94
N LEU A 131 3.37 -0.87 16.27
CA LEU A 131 4.59 -0.24 15.78
C LEU A 131 5.63 -0.23 16.89
N ILE A 132 6.88 -0.52 16.53
CA ILE A 132 8.05 -0.42 17.40
C ILE A 132 8.80 0.84 16.99
N THR A 133 9.11 1.70 17.95
CA THR A 133 9.90 2.90 17.73
C THR A 133 11.16 2.84 18.60
N GLU A 134 12.32 2.97 17.96
CA GLU A 134 13.63 2.91 18.58
C GLU A 134 14.44 4.17 18.25
N ALA A 135 15.23 4.66 19.20
CA ALA A 135 16.16 5.76 18.95
C ALA A 135 17.50 5.20 18.47
N GLU A 136 17.96 5.68 17.32
CA GLU A 136 19.27 5.33 16.77
C GLU A 136 20.09 6.61 16.54
N SER A 137 21.37 6.57 16.95
CA SER A 137 22.34 7.61 16.61
C SER A 137 22.89 7.30 15.22
N ARG A 138 22.42 7.98 14.19
CA ARG A 138 23.05 7.97 12.86
C ARG A 138 23.68 9.32 12.58
N ASP A 139 24.91 9.29 12.11
CA ASP A 139 25.67 10.45 11.62
C ASP A 139 25.35 10.66 10.12
N ASP A 140 24.07 10.75 9.78
CA ASP A 140 23.67 10.98 8.40
C ASP A 140 23.67 12.48 8.10
N ALA A 141 24.19 12.82 6.91
CA ALA A 141 24.18 14.20 6.39
C ALA A 141 22.81 14.87 6.55
N ALA A 142 22.86 16.17 6.82
CA ALA A 142 21.67 16.99 7.06
C ALA A 142 20.57 16.68 6.03
N TYR A 143 19.44 16.21 6.51
CA TYR A 143 18.23 16.10 5.73
C TYR A 143 17.74 17.52 5.41
N PHE A 144 17.65 17.84 4.12
CA PHE A 144 17.03 19.11 3.68
C PHE A 144 15.53 19.00 3.90
N ASP A 145 15.03 19.74 4.86
CA ASP A 145 13.62 19.81 5.18
C ASP A 145 12.97 20.99 4.43
N ASP A 146 12.58 20.75 3.18
CA ASP A 146 11.72 21.66 2.42
C ASP A 146 10.23 21.35 2.63
N GLY A 147 9.89 20.65 3.72
CA GLY A 147 8.54 20.21 4.02
C GLY A 147 7.55 21.36 4.30
N LEU A 148 6.29 21.18 3.89
CA LEU A 148 5.21 22.14 4.15
C LEU A 148 4.58 21.96 5.54
N ILE A 149 4.82 20.83 6.21
CA ILE A 149 4.45 20.58 7.61
C ILE A 149 5.71 20.27 8.40
N ASP A 150 5.83 20.88 9.59
CA ASP A 150 6.87 20.53 10.54
C ASP A 150 6.85 19.02 10.85
N PRO A 151 7.98 18.30 10.70
CA PRO A 151 8.05 16.84 10.85
C PRO A 151 7.57 16.32 12.21
N GLU A 152 7.87 17.04 13.31
CA GLU A 152 7.41 16.66 14.65
C GLU A 152 5.89 16.79 14.77
N THR A 153 5.34 17.87 14.25
CA THR A 153 3.88 18.10 14.19
C THR A 153 3.19 16.98 13.39
N LEU A 154 3.74 16.62 12.23
CA LEU A 154 3.22 15.54 11.39
C LEU A 154 3.30 14.17 12.09
N TYR A 155 4.44 13.87 12.73
CA TYR A 155 4.61 12.66 13.50
C TYR A 155 3.55 12.55 14.60
N MET A 156 3.38 13.60 15.42
CA MET A 156 2.39 13.62 16.49
C MET A 156 0.96 13.49 15.95
N LEU A 157 0.65 14.12 14.82
CA LEU A 157 -0.65 14.01 14.17
C LEU A 157 -0.94 12.57 13.71
N ARG A 158 0.06 11.91 13.10
CA ARG A 158 -0.03 10.49 12.73
C ARG A 158 -0.22 9.58 13.94
N GLN A 159 0.57 9.76 15.02
CA GLN A 159 0.44 8.97 16.23
C GLN A 159 -0.95 9.11 16.84
N ASN A 160 -1.49 10.33 16.89
CA ASN A 160 -2.85 10.57 17.35
C ASN A 160 -3.89 9.85 16.48
N THR A 161 -3.74 9.93 15.15
CA THR A 161 -4.61 9.25 14.18
C THR A 161 -4.60 7.72 14.39
N LEU A 162 -3.42 7.12 14.55
CA LEU A 162 -3.27 5.70 14.81
C LEU A 162 -3.87 5.30 16.17
N HIS A 163 -3.67 6.13 17.20
CA HIS A 163 -4.29 5.91 18.51
C HIS A 163 -5.81 5.91 18.43
N MET A 164 -6.40 6.88 17.72
CA MET A 164 -7.85 6.95 17.51
C MET A 164 -8.37 5.73 16.73
N LEU A 165 -7.61 5.21 15.75
CA LEU A 165 -7.95 4.00 15.01
C LEU A 165 -7.96 2.75 15.90
N CYS A 166 -7.16 2.69 16.95
CA CYS A 166 -7.11 1.56 17.87
C CYS A 166 -8.20 1.56 18.98
N ASP A 167 -8.99 2.64 19.10
CA ASP A 167 -10.06 2.73 20.12
C ASP A 167 -11.29 1.89 19.73
N ARG A 168 -11.23 0.60 20.02
CA ARG A 168 -12.31 -0.37 19.72
C ARG A 168 -13.57 -0.23 20.59
N THR A 169 -13.64 0.79 21.45
CA THR A 169 -14.90 1.14 22.17
C THR A 169 -15.92 1.77 21.24
N GLN A 170 -15.48 2.26 20.07
CA GLN A 170 -16.30 2.86 19.02
C GLN A 170 -16.26 2.02 17.75
N THR A 171 -17.27 2.18 16.88
CA THR A 171 -17.23 1.55 15.56
C THR A 171 -16.09 2.13 14.71
N LEU A 172 -15.56 1.36 13.77
CA LEU A 172 -14.52 1.87 12.86
C LEU A 172 -15.00 3.11 12.09
N ARG A 173 -16.30 3.15 11.71
CA ARG A 173 -16.93 4.31 11.06
C ARG A 173 -16.87 5.56 11.95
N ASP A 174 -17.23 5.44 13.22
CA ASP A 174 -17.24 6.60 14.15
C ASP A 174 -15.81 7.10 14.39
N ARG A 175 -14.85 6.20 14.50
CA ARG A 175 -13.43 6.54 14.61
C ARG A 175 -12.92 7.30 13.37
N ILE A 176 -13.24 6.81 12.17
CA ILE A 176 -12.92 7.49 10.90
C ILE A 176 -13.54 8.89 10.87
N HIS A 177 -14.82 9.03 11.28
CA HIS A 177 -15.49 10.32 11.35
C HIS A 177 -14.76 11.30 12.29
N SER A 178 -14.45 10.87 13.51
CA SER A 178 -13.73 11.69 14.49
C SER A 178 -12.33 12.10 14.03
N ILE A 179 -11.64 11.23 13.27
CA ILE A 179 -10.34 11.54 12.68
C ILE A 179 -10.49 12.61 11.60
N PHE A 180 -11.49 12.51 10.72
CA PHE A 180 -11.77 13.55 9.73
C PHE A 180 -12.03 14.91 10.38
N GLU A 181 -12.85 14.97 11.43
CA GLU A 181 -13.10 16.21 12.18
C GLU A 181 -11.80 16.79 12.77
N ASN A 182 -10.96 15.94 13.35
CA ASN A 182 -9.67 16.36 13.92
C ASN A 182 -8.73 16.92 12.85
N LEU A 183 -8.59 16.23 11.70
CA LEU A 183 -7.74 16.67 10.60
C LEU A 183 -8.24 17.98 9.97
N LEU A 184 -9.55 18.11 9.75
CA LEU A 184 -10.15 19.35 9.24
C LEU A 184 -9.92 20.52 10.19
N LEU A 185 -10.09 20.32 11.49
CA LEU A 185 -9.84 21.35 12.48
C LEU A 185 -8.35 21.78 12.49
N LYS A 186 -7.44 20.82 12.42
CA LYS A 186 -6.00 21.07 12.44
C LYS A 186 -5.52 21.76 11.16
N GLN A 187 -5.98 21.30 10.00
CA GLN A 187 -5.48 21.81 8.70
C GLN A 187 -6.19 23.10 8.27
N TYR A 188 -7.47 23.29 8.58
CA TYR A 188 -8.28 24.41 8.10
C TYR A 188 -8.85 25.31 9.20
N GLY A 189 -8.65 24.97 10.47
CA GLY A 189 -9.14 25.76 11.62
C GLY A 189 -10.66 25.77 11.77
N LYS A 190 -11.41 24.94 11.04
CA LYS A 190 -12.86 24.87 11.07
C LYS A 190 -13.35 23.45 10.78
N ILE A 191 -14.54 23.11 11.31
CA ILE A 191 -15.25 21.89 10.98
C ILE A 191 -16.46 22.29 10.16
N ASN A 192 -16.42 22.09 8.85
CA ASN A 192 -17.60 22.17 7.97
C ASN A 192 -17.68 20.82 7.23
N PHE A 193 -18.13 19.81 7.94
CA PHE A 193 -18.00 18.42 7.54
C PHE A 193 -19.31 17.67 7.84
N ALA A 194 -19.75 16.89 6.87
CA ALA A 194 -20.79 15.90 7.06
C ALA A 194 -20.31 14.60 6.39
N PHE A 195 -19.96 13.62 7.21
CA PHE A 195 -19.59 12.31 6.68
C PHE A 195 -20.79 11.73 5.93
N PRO A 196 -20.63 11.36 4.65
CA PRO A 196 -21.76 10.90 3.84
C PRO A 196 -22.37 9.64 4.45
N ILE A 197 -23.69 9.48 4.27
CA ILE A 197 -24.33 8.20 4.56
C ILE A 197 -23.72 7.13 3.68
N GLU A 198 -23.89 5.88 4.05
CA GLU A 198 -23.15 4.78 3.42
C GLU A 198 -23.44 4.61 1.93
N ASP A 199 -24.69 4.77 1.51
CA ASP A 199 -25.09 4.72 0.10
C ASP A 199 -24.43 5.83 -0.73
N GLU A 200 -24.37 7.03 -0.17
CA GLU A 200 -23.70 8.18 -0.78
C GLU A 200 -22.16 7.96 -0.81
N PHE A 201 -21.60 7.45 0.29
CA PHE A 201 -20.16 7.16 0.37
C PHE A 201 -19.73 6.12 -0.66
N TYR A 202 -20.55 5.08 -0.85
CA TYR A 202 -20.30 4.08 -1.89
C TYR A 202 -20.22 4.72 -3.29
N ASP A 203 -21.18 5.57 -3.64
CA ASP A 203 -21.19 6.26 -4.94
C ASP A 203 -19.98 7.17 -5.12
N ILE A 204 -19.59 7.88 -4.06
CA ILE A 204 -18.40 8.74 -4.06
C ILE A 204 -17.16 7.89 -4.33
N LEU A 205 -17.00 6.79 -3.60
CA LEU A 205 -15.86 5.87 -3.71
C LEU A 205 -15.72 5.33 -5.14
N ILE A 206 -16.81 4.80 -5.69
CA ILE A 206 -16.80 4.24 -7.05
C ILE A 206 -16.50 5.31 -8.11
N LYS A 207 -17.05 6.51 -7.96
CA LYS A 207 -16.77 7.63 -8.89
C LYS A 207 -15.31 8.08 -8.82
N ALA A 208 -14.72 8.08 -7.62
CA ALA A 208 -13.32 8.41 -7.43
C ALA A 208 -12.42 7.33 -8.08
N SER A 209 -12.69 6.07 -7.78
CA SER A 209 -11.91 4.94 -8.32
C SER A 209 -11.96 4.82 -9.84
N LYS A 210 -13.05 5.25 -10.49
CA LYS A 210 -13.14 5.30 -11.97
C LYS A 210 -12.22 6.32 -12.63
N LYS A 211 -11.67 7.25 -11.87
CA LYS A 211 -10.75 8.26 -12.39
C LYS A 211 -9.29 7.84 -12.28
N THR A 212 -9.01 6.82 -11.47
CA THR A 212 -7.66 6.26 -11.37
C THR A 212 -7.33 5.45 -12.61
N GLU A 213 -6.07 5.40 -12.97
CA GLU A 213 -5.56 4.52 -14.00
C GLU A 213 -5.71 3.06 -13.53
N ALA A 214 -6.23 2.20 -14.40
CA ALA A 214 -6.37 0.80 -14.08
C ALA A 214 -5.01 0.09 -14.24
N TYR A 215 -4.57 -0.60 -13.21
CA TYR A 215 -3.37 -1.43 -13.24
C TYR A 215 -3.47 -2.52 -14.34
N ASP A 216 -4.67 -3.11 -14.47
CA ASP A 216 -4.96 -4.14 -15.45
C ASP A 216 -6.47 -4.20 -15.81
N ALA A 217 -6.82 -5.14 -16.69
CA ALA A 217 -8.21 -5.37 -17.10
C ALA A 217 -9.10 -5.88 -15.95
N ASP A 218 -8.52 -6.57 -14.96
CA ASP A 218 -9.25 -7.12 -13.82
C ASP A 218 -9.74 -6.02 -12.90
N PHE A 219 -8.98 -4.91 -12.75
CA PHE A 219 -9.47 -3.75 -12.00
C PHE A 219 -10.65 -3.08 -12.70
N THR A 220 -10.59 -2.95 -14.02
CA THR A 220 -11.71 -2.44 -14.82
C THR A 220 -12.95 -3.32 -14.64
N HIS A 221 -12.76 -4.64 -14.62
CA HIS A 221 -13.83 -5.60 -14.35
C HIS A 221 -14.37 -5.49 -12.92
N LEU A 222 -13.51 -5.39 -11.92
CA LEU A 222 -13.90 -5.18 -10.52
C LEU A 222 -14.76 -3.92 -10.35
N LEU A 223 -14.33 -2.79 -10.93
CA LEU A 223 -15.11 -1.56 -10.88
C LEU A 223 -16.48 -1.70 -11.55
N LYS A 224 -16.55 -2.43 -12.66
CA LYS A 224 -17.83 -2.75 -13.32
C LYS A 224 -18.71 -3.58 -12.40
N CYS A 225 -18.19 -4.65 -11.80
CA CYS A 225 -18.92 -5.48 -10.85
C CYS A 225 -19.43 -4.67 -9.66
N LEU A 226 -18.62 -3.80 -9.08
CA LEU A 226 -19.02 -2.91 -7.99
C LEU A 226 -20.14 -1.96 -8.43
N CYS A 227 -20.10 -1.42 -9.65
CA CYS A 227 -21.16 -0.55 -10.16
C CYS A 227 -22.49 -1.28 -10.36
N GLU A 228 -22.44 -2.45 -10.97
CA GLU A 228 -23.64 -3.22 -11.34
C GLU A 228 -24.30 -3.87 -10.11
N ASN A 229 -23.52 -4.21 -9.08
CA ASN A 229 -23.99 -4.93 -7.89
C ASN A 229 -24.01 -4.07 -6.62
N LYS A 230 -24.21 -2.74 -6.75
CA LYS A 230 -24.29 -1.82 -5.60
C LYS A 230 -25.29 -2.30 -4.53
N ALA A 231 -26.51 -2.66 -4.98
CA ALA A 231 -27.57 -3.09 -4.06
C ALA A 231 -27.15 -4.34 -3.26
N GLU A 232 -26.50 -5.30 -3.90
CA GLU A 232 -25.97 -6.51 -3.28
C GLU A 232 -24.85 -6.19 -2.30
N ALA A 233 -23.89 -5.35 -2.70
CA ALA A 233 -22.78 -4.93 -1.85
C ALA A 233 -23.27 -4.25 -0.56
N LEU A 234 -24.29 -3.36 -0.67
CA LEU A 234 -24.86 -2.69 0.48
C LEU A 234 -25.73 -3.60 1.33
N PHE A 235 -26.43 -4.56 0.74
CA PHE A 235 -27.29 -5.53 1.43
C PHE A 235 -26.44 -6.56 2.19
N SER A 236 -25.48 -7.19 1.53
CA SER A 236 -24.71 -8.33 2.06
C SER A 236 -23.65 -7.92 3.10
N ARG A 237 -23.27 -6.64 3.20
CA ARG A 237 -22.24 -6.17 4.12
C ARG A 237 -22.46 -6.54 5.59
N LYS A 238 -23.72 -6.45 6.10
CA LYS A 238 -24.02 -6.79 7.51
C LYS A 238 -23.82 -8.27 7.78
N THR A 239 -24.26 -9.10 6.82
CA THR A 239 -24.06 -10.54 6.87
C THR A 239 -22.59 -10.89 6.82
N PHE A 240 -21.83 -10.22 5.94
CA PHE A 240 -20.37 -10.39 5.83
C PHE A 240 -19.64 -9.99 7.11
N ILE A 241 -19.97 -8.84 7.71
CA ILE A 241 -19.39 -8.41 8.99
C ILE A 241 -19.69 -9.45 10.08
N SER A 242 -20.92 -9.96 10.16
CA SER A 242 -21.28 -11.01 11.12
C SER A 242 -20.54 -12.32 10.85
N TYR A 243 -20.32 -12.66 9.58
CA TYR A 243 -19.54 -13.83 9.18
C TYR A 243 -18.07 -13.74 9.60
N LEU A 244 -17.46 -12.58 9.39
CA LEU A 244 -16.06 -12.33 9.77
C LEU A 244 -15.81 -12.37 11.28
N GLY A 245 -16.79 -11.97 12.10
CA GLY A 245 -16.62 -11.87 13.54
C GLY A 245 -15.45 -10.98 13.92
N GLU A 246 -14.49 -11.53 14.68
CA GLU A 246 -13.29 -10.79 15.13
C GLU A 246 -12.40 -10.33 13.96
N ARG A 247 -12.41 -11.05 12.83
CA ARG A 247 -11.63 -10.69 11.64
C ARG A 247 -12.15 -9.42 10.93
N THR A 248 -13.26 -8.85 11.37
CA THR A 248 -13.66 -7.49 10.96
C THR A 248 -12.58 -6.45 11.32
N ALA A 249 -11.80 -6.73 12.37
CA ALA A 249 -10.65 -5.91 12.78
C ALA A 249 -9.52 -5.86 11.73
N ASP A 250 -9.51 -6.76 10.75
CA ASP A 250 -8.52 -6.72 9.66
C ASP A 250 -8.61 -5.42 8.84
N TYR A 251 -9.81 -4.83 8.71
CA TYR A 251 -9.97 -3.53 8.01
C TYR A 251 -9.44 -2.35 8.84
N GLU A 252 -9.56 -2.39 10.16
CA GLU A 252 -8.90 -1.43 11.05
C GLU A 252 -7.39 -1.52 10.90
N LYS A 253 -6.86 -2.75 10.87
CA LYS A 253 -5.43 -3.00 10.76
C LYS A 253 -4.89 -2.57 9.39
N LEU A 254 -5.63 -2.84 8.30
CA LEU A 254 -5.30 -2.36 6.96
C LEU A 254 -5.25 -0.82 6.93
N LEU A 255 -6.30 -0.16 7.43
CA LEU A 255 -6.34 1.31 7.48
C LEU A 255 -5.18 1.88 8.30
N SER A 256 -4.89 1.29 9.46
CA SER A 256 -3.77 1.71 10.31
C SER A 256 -2.43 1.54 9.60
N TYR A 257 -2.24 0.46 8.86
CA TYR A 257 -1.02 0.23 8.09
C TYR A 257 -0.86 1.21 6.93
N LEU A 258 -1.94 1.48 6.19
CA LEU A 258 -1.93 2.50 5.14
C LEU A 258 -1.65 3.91 5.71
N VAL A 259 -2.21 4.25 6.86
CA VAL A 259 -1.88 5.50 7.58
C VAL A 259 -0.41 5.52 7.96
N PHE A 260 0.14 4.45 8.52
CA PHE A 260 1.56 4.35 8.83
C PHE A 260 2.44 4.64 7.61
N ARG A 261 2.12 4.05 6.46
CA ARG A 261 2.90 4.16 5.22
C ARG A 261 2.74 5.48 4.48
N HIS A 262 1.51 5.98 4.33
CA HIS A 262 1.22 7.09 3.42
C HIS A 262 1.12 8.45 4.11
N PHE A 263 0.76 8.49 5.39
CA PHE A 263 0.58 9.74 6.12
C PHE A 263 1.86 10.60 6.18
N PRO A 264 3.08 10.05 6.35
CA PRO A 264 4.32 10.82 6.33
C PRO A 264 4.56 11.61 5.05
N LYS A 265 4.00 11.17 3.91
CA LYS A 265 4.12 11.89 2.63
C LYS A 265 3.49 13.30 2.68
N ALA A 266 2.62 13.57 3.67
CA ALA A 266 2.07 14.91 3.88
C ALA A 266 3.14 15.95 4.26
N VAL A 267 4.36 15.56 4.63
CA VAL A 267 5.46 16.49 4.84
C VAL A 267 5.73 17.34 3.59
N TYR A 268 5.61 16.74 2.40
CA TYR A 268 5.93 17.40 1.13
C TYR A 268 4.83 18.32 0.60
N ASP A 269 3.55 17.96 0.79
CA ASP A 269 2.41 18.68 0.19
C ASP A 269 1.48 19.35 1.21
N GLY A 270 1.73 19.15 2.50
CA GLY A 270 0.91 19.74 3.56
C GLY A 270 -0.48 19.12 3.72
N ASP A 271 -0.79 18.03 3.01
CA ASP A 271 -2.14 17.48 2.91
C ASP A 271 -2.36 16.17 3.68
N ALA A 272 -2.27 16.25 5.02
CA ALA A 272 -2.55 15.13 5.90
C ALA A 272 -4.00 14.59 5.75
N LEU A 273 -4.96 15.48 5.51
CA LEU A 273 -6.35 15.09 5.25
C LEU A 273 -6.48 14.27 3.96
N GLY A 274 -5.81 14.70 2.89
CA GLY A 274 -5.79 13.95 1.63
C GLY A 274 -5.16 12.58 1.78
N LYS A 275 -4.04 12.46 2.50
CA LYS A 275 -3.42 11.14 2.77
C LYS A 275 -4.36 10.22 3.56
N PHE A 276 -5.12 10.77 4.51
CA PHE A 276 -6.13 9.99 5.22
C PHE A 276 -7.31 9.60 4.32
N CYS A 277 -7.78 10.51 3.43
CA CYS A 277 -8.78 10.19 2.42
C CYS A 277 -8.36 9.00 1.56
N PHE A 278 -7.12 8.99 1.08
CA PHE A 278 -6.55 7.88 0.32
C PHE A 278 -6.63 6.56 1.11
N CYS A 279 -6.13 6.55 2.35
CA CYS A 279 -6.12 5.35 3.19
C CYS A 279 -7.54 4.79 3.43
N VAL A 280 -8.51 5.68 3.70
CA VAL A 280 -9.92 5.30 3.85
C VAL A 280 -10.50 4.78 2.54
N GLY A 281 -10.17 5.41 1.41
CA GLY A 281 -10.63 5.01 0.08
C GLY A 281 -10.17 3.60 -0.28
N VAL A 282 -8.87 3.30 -0.15
CA VAL A 282 -8.31 1.96 -0.41
C VAL A 282 -8.92 0.92 0.52
N THR A 283 -9.05 1.23 1.81
CA THR A 283 -9.67 0.31 2.77
C THR A 283 -11.14 0.02 2.43
N ALA A 284 -11.89 1.04 2.03
CA ALA A 284 -13.30 0.89 1.71
C ALA A 284 -13.54 0.13 0.40
N ILE A 285 -12.72 0.36 -0.64
CA ILE A 285 -12.87 -0.41 -1.89
C ILE A 285 -12.50 -1.87 -1.67
N THR A 286 -11.47 -2.15 -0.85
CA THR A 286 -11.13 -3.51 -0.41
C THR A 286 -12.32 -4.16 0.29
N PHE A 287 -12.95 -3.46 1.24
CA PHE A 287 -14.12 -3.98 1.95
C PHE A 287 -15.27 -4.34 1.01
N TYR A 288 -15.65 -3.47 0.07
CA TYR A 288 -16.77 -3.75 -0.82
C TYR A 288 -16.45 -4.81 -1.88
N ALA A 289 -15.20 -4.91 -2.32
CA ALA A 289 -14.75 -6.01 -3.17
C ALA A 289 -14.90 -7.37 -2.44
N ASP A 290 -14.46 -7.43 -1.18
CA ASP A 290 -14.57 -8.62 -0.33
C ASP A 290 -16.04 -8.98 -0.04
N VAL A 291 -16.92 -8.00 0.17
CA VAL A 291 -18.36 -8.22 0.34
C VAL A 291 -18.97 -8.90 -0.89
N LEU A 292 -18.64 -8.43 -2.10
CA LEU A 292 -19.15 -9.04 -3.33
C LEU A 292 -18.59 -10.45 -3.52
N LEU A 293 -17.32 -10.66 -3.26
CA LEU A 293 -16.70 -11.99 -3.32
C LEU A 293 -17.38 -12.97 -2.36
N PHE A 294 -17.67 -12.54 -1.13
CA PHE A 294 -18.42 -13.30 -0.16
C PHE A 294 -19.87 -13.57 -0.62
N ALA A 295 -20.55 -12.57 -1.15
CA ALA A 295 -21.92 -12.71 -1.63
C ALA A 295 -22.03 -13.73 -2.76
N GLU A 296 -21.02 -13.77 -3.65
CA GLU A 296 -20.94 -14.74 -4.74
C GLU A 296 -20.64 -16.16 -4.26
N ARG A 297 -19.69 -16.31 -3.31
CA ARG A 297 -19.15 -17.64 -2.94
C ARG A 297 -19.77 -18.21 -1.67
N GLY A 298 -20.42 -17.41 -0.85
CA GLY A 298 -20.93 -17.79 0.47
C GLY A 298 -19.85 -18.05 1.51
N LYS A 299 -18.58 -17.79 1.19
CA LYS A 299 -17.41 -17.93 2.07
C LYS A 299 -16.36 -16.90 1.76
N PHE A 300 -15.54 -16.60 2.75
CA PHE A 300 -14.39 -15.71 2.63
C PHE A 300 -13.34 -16.13 3.68
N ASP A 301 -12.12 -16.35 3.27
CA ASP A 301 -11.05 -16.80 4.14
C ASP A 301 -9.86 -15.83 4.17
N LEU A 302 -8.78 -16.22 4.84
CA LEU A 302 -7.61 -15.39 4.97
C LEU A 302 -6.86 -15.22 3.63
N ASP A 303 -6.87 -16.23 2.79
CA ASP A 303 -6.21 -16.16 1.48
C ASP A 303 -6.97 -15.20 0.56
N ASP A 304 -8.32 -15.18 0.61
CA ASP A 304 -9.13 -14.17 -0.08
C ASP A 304 -8.75 -12.76 0.37
N ARG A 305 -8.59 -12.54 1.71
CA ARG A 305 -8.15 -11.25 2.28
C ARG A 305 -6.78 -10.83 1.77
N ILE A 306 -5.80 -11.74 1.82
CA ILE A 306 -4.43 -11.48 1.38
C ILE A 306 -4.43 -11.11 -0.11
N ASN A 307 -5.16 -11.86 -0.93
CA ASN A 307 -5.25 -11.62 -2.37
C ASN A 307 -5.91 -10.27 -2.69
N SER A 308 -7.02 -9.91 -2.02
CA SER A 308 -7.69 -8.62 -2.22
C SER A 308 -6.76 -7.45 -1.87
N VAL A 309 -6.09 -7.53 -0.72
CA VAL A 309 -5.20 -6.45 -0.27
C VAL A 309 -3.98 -6.35 -1.16
N LYS A 310 -3.36 -7.48 -1.53
CA LYS A 310 -2.23 -7.53 -2.45
C LYS A 310 -2.57 -6.89 -3.80
N TYR A 311 -3.71 -7.25 -4.36
CA TYR A 311 -4.16 -6.75 -5.65
C TYR A 311 -4.45 -5.25 -5.62
N LEU A 312 -5.19 -4.78 -4.61
CA LEU A 312 -5.53 -3.36 -4.50
C LEU A 312 -4.34 -2.49 -4.08
N SER A 313 -3.35 -3.05 -3.36
CA SER A 313 -2.08 -2.37 -3.14
C SER A 313 -1.36 -2.10 -4.47
N LYS A 314 -1.27 -3.08 -5.39
CA LYS A 314 -0.72 -2.86 -6.73
C LYS A 314 -1.50 -1.79 -7.49
N GLN A 315 -2.83 -1.89 -7.54
CA GLN A 315 -3.69 -0.93 -8.22
C GLN A 315 -3.45 0.52 -7.79
N PHE A 316 -3.29 0.76 -6.51
CA PHE A 316 -3.24 2.12 -5.98
C PHE A 316 -1.83 2.63 -5.65
N GLU A 317 -0.84 1.74 -5.53
CA GLU A 317 0.49 2.11 -5.07
C GLU A 317 1.58 1.94 -6.14
N TYR A 318 1.28 1.32 -7.29
CA TYR A 318 2.21 1.20 -8.44
C TYR A 318 2.09 2.37 -9.42
N SER A 319 1.10 3.23 -9.28
CA SER A 319 0.96 4.48 -10.00
C SER A 319 1.21 5.65 -9.04
N ASP A 320 2.03 6.61 -9.44
CA ASP A 320 2.27 7.82 -8.66
C ASP A 320 1.03 8.73 -8.60
N GLU A 321 0.18 8.68 -9.63
CA GLU A 321 -1.00 9.53 -9.76
C GLU A 321 -2.24 8.98 -9.02
N ASN A 322 -2.40 7.67 -8.95
CA ASN A 322 -3.59 7.04 -8.37
C ASN A 322 -3.86 7.45 -6.91
N PRO A 323 -2.84 7.52 -6.01
CA PRO A 323 -3.05 8.00 -4.64
C PRO A 323 -3.58 9.43 -4.58
N GLU A 324 -3.08 10.33 -5.44
CA GLU A 324 -3.48 11.73 -5.47
C GLU A 324 -4.89 11.88 -6.03
N ILE A 325 -5.20 11.20 -7.14
CA ILE A 325 -6.55 11.22 -7.76
C ILE A 325 -7.60 10.74 -6.77
N LEU A 326 -7.39 9.59 -6.13
CA LEU A 326 -8.32 9.02 -5.16
C LEU A 326 -8.50 9.95 -3.94
N SER A 327 -7.39 10.47 -3.42
CA SER A 327 -7.33 11.41 -2.32
C SER A 327 -8.15 12.67 -2.60
N GLU A 328 -7.88 13.35 -3.71
CA GLU A 328 -8.55 14.60 -4.08
C GLU A 328 -10.05 14.42 -4.32
N GLU A 329 -10.44 13.35 -5.03
CA GLU A 329 -11.84 13.12 -5.34
C GLU A 329 -12.66 12.82 -4.07
N LEU A 330 -12.09 12.07 -3.13
CA LEU A 330 -12.73 11.83 -1.84
C LEU A 330 -12.78 13.09 -0.99
N LYS A 331 -11.67 13.82 -0.89
CA LYS A 331 -11.56 15.07 -0.13
C LYS A 331 -12.59 16.11 -0.60
N LYS A 332 -12.69 16.36 -1.90
CA LYS A 332 -13.64 17.32 -2.51
C LYS A 332 -15.11 17.03 -2.12
N ARG A 333 -15.46 15.76 -1.92
CA ARG A 333 -16.84 15.34 -1.66
C ARG A 333 -17.15 15.15 -0.19
N ILE A 334 -16.15 14.76 0.60
CA ILE A 334 -16.31 14.55 2.04
C ILE A 334 -16.22 15.88 2.79
N SER A 335 -15.27 16.74 2.45
CA SER A 335 -15.03 17.97 3.20
C SER A 335 -15.94 19.15 2.80
N ARG A 336 -16.62 19.10 1.65
CA ARG A 336 -17.42 20.23 1.10
C ARG A 336 -16.66 21.58 1.12
N ILE A 337 -15.34 21.54 1.03
CA ILE A 337 -14.43 22.70 0.97
C ILE A 337 -14.26 23.13 -0.47
#